data_771b69df592bf7efd7ba7a81fa5a6bb1
#
_entry.id   771b69df592bf7efd7ba7a81fa5a6bb1
#
_cell.length_a   1.000
_cell.length_b   1.000
_cell.length_c   1.000
_cell.angle_alpha   90.00
_cell.angle_beta   90.00
_cell.angle_gamma   90.00
#
_symmetry.space_group_name_H-M   'P 1'
#
loop_
_entity.id
_entity.type
_entity.pdbx_description
1 polymer ?
#
loop_
_entity_poly.entity_id
_entity_poly.type
_entity_poly.pdbx_seq_one_letter_code
_entity_poly.pdbx_strand_id
1 'polypeptide(L)'
;MQAADDTPSGSNPMRGPAFTKKAEWLRGLGESNDVVMSSRVRLARNISGFPFTPQASRLDRTQILEACKHRILNMTTSPSTQFMWIDLHEIGREDRNLLVERQLMSRQHAKGKLITGKGGLDEPRSVAVLTPDERVSIMINEEDHLRLQTIRSGLALGACLEEANELDDQIEAGLDYAYHPRFGYLTACPTNVGTGLRLSVMLHLPALKLTGELDKMRRAATDMGLAVRGFYGEGSESSGEFYQVSNQTTLGKSDDMLLREMEHEIVPKIVGYERHARKNLLSNRREMLEDQIWRALGTLRHARLMKVDEAMELLSLVRLGVLTGIVDDVTLEQVHGLLLSSQPIHLQRTLDEVLTQQQRRAARAQLIRSQLGCGTSGGKTGGTAGGTSG
;
A
#
# COMPACT_ATOMS: atom_id res chain seq x y z
N MET A 1 -45.41 11.50 -13.42
CA MET A 1 -45.31 10.01 -13.47
C MET A 1 -43.83 9.71 -13.47
N GLN A 2 -43.24 9.58 -12.27
CA GLN A 2 -41.82 9.22 -12.06
C GLN A 2 -41.73 7.69 -12.16
N ALA A 3 -40.92 7.21 -13.08
CA ALA A 3 -40.54 5.79 -13.13
C ALA A 3 -39.53 5.55 -12.01
N ALA A 4 -39.89 4.70 -11.08
CA ALA A 4 -38.99 4.18 -10.06
C ALA A 4 -37.99 3.24 -10.74
N ASP A 5 -36.72 3.54 -10.56
CA ASP A 5 -35.60 2.71 -10.99
C ASP A 5 -35.38 1.64 -9.91
N ASP A 6 -36.07 0.51 -10.06
CA ASP A 6 -35.85 -0.71 -9.24
C ASP A 6 -34.69 -1.50 -9.84
N THR A 7 -33.45 -1.08 -9.61
CA THR A 7 -32.28 -1.96 -9.73
C THR A 7 -32.16 -2.81 -8.48
N PRO A 8 -32.04 -4.17 -8.57
CA PRO A 8 -31.87 -5.00 -7.41
C PRO A 8 -30.55 -4.65 -6.73
N SER A 9 -30.63 -4.30 -5.46
CA SER A 9 -29.48 -4.00 -4.59
C SER A 9 -28.64 -5.27 -4.37
N GLY A 10 -27.76 -5.55 -5.31
CA GLY A 10 -26.60 -6.39 -5.05
C GLY A 10 -25.79 -5.70 -3.95
N SER A 11 -25.62 -6.36 -2.81
CA SER A 11 -24.84 -5.82 -1.69
C SER A 11 -23.46 -5.46 -2.18
N ASN A 12 -23.12 -4.17 -2.17
CA ASN A 12 -21.79 -3.68 -2.56
C ASN A 12 -20.73 -4.41 -1.71
N PRO A 13 -19.89 -5.29 -2.30
CA PRO A 13 -18.93 -6.11 -1.57
C PRO A 13 -17.95 -5.25 -0.73
N MET A 14 -17.81 -3.98 -1.09
CA MET A 14 -16.93 -3.03 -0.41
C MET A 14 -17.52 -2.49 0.91
N ARG A 15 -18.81 -2.68 1.20
CA ARG A 15 -19.45 -2.25 2.45
C ARG A 15 -19.39 -3.30 3.57
N GLY A 16 -18.81 -4.48 3.29
CA GLY A 16 -18.61 -5.53 4.28
C GLY A 16 -17.45 -5.27 5.24
N PRO A 17 -17.27 -6.13 6.27
CA PRO A 17 -16.18 -6.01 7.25
C PRO A 17 -14.79 -6.26 6.65
N ALA A 18 -14.69 -6.62 5.39
CA ALA A 18 -13.45 -7.02 4.73
C ALA A 18 -12.36 -5.93 4.78
N PHE A 19 -12.70 -4.65 4.64
CA PHE A 19 -11.74 -3.55 4.57
C PHE A 19 -11.70 -2.69 5.85
N THR A 20 -12.11 -3.22 6.99
CA THR A 20 -12.10 -2.53 8.29
C THR A 20 -10.86 -2.81 9.12
N LYS A 21 -10.15 -3.91 8.83
CA LYS A 21 -8.93 -4.30 9.53
C LYS A 21 -7.74 -3.43 9.12
N LYS A 22 -6.65 -3.50 9.90
CA LYS A 22 -5.37 -2.90 9.52
C LYS A 22 -4.88 -3.50 8.21
N ALA A 23 -4.49 -2.65 7.27
CA ALA A 23 -3.85 -3.11 6.04
C ALA A 23 -2.52 -3.80 6.37
N GLU A 24 -2.21 -4.91 5.68
CA GLU A 24 -1.02 -5.73 5.95
C GLU A 24 0.28 -4.90 5.96
N TRP A 25 0.44 -3.98 5.03
CA TRP A 25 1.64 -3.15 4.91
C TRP A 25 1.89 -2.19 6.09
N LEU A 26 0.89 -1.96 6.96
CA LEU A 26 0.97 -1.07 8.14
C LEU A 26 0.95 -1.82 9.48
N ARG A 27 1.08 -3.14 9.48
CA ARG A 27 1.07 -3.91 10.74
C ARG A 27 2.26 -3.59 11.65
N GLY A 28 3.36 -3.10 11.08
CA GLY A 28 4.57 -2.76 11.84
C GLY A 28 5.28 -3.98 12.44
N LEU A 29 5.16 -5.12 11.78
CA LEU A 29 5.78 -6.39 12.16
C LEU A 29 6.91 -6.75 11.18
N GLY A 30 7.69 -7.77 11.52
CA GLY A 30 8.72 -8.31 10.66
C GLY A 30 10.07 -7.64 10.83
N GLU A 31 11.05 -8.13 10.06
CA GLU A 31 12.44 -7.69 10.14
C GLU A 31 12.58 -6.22 9.67
N SER A 32 13.47 -5.49 10.34
CA SER A 32 13.82 -4.10 10.01
C SER A 32 12.62 -3.15 9.90
N ASN A 33 11.50 -3.44 10.58
CA ASN A 33 10.25 -2.68 10.53
C ASN A 33 10.38 -1.23 11.04
N ASP A 34 11.48 -0.89 11.68
CA ASP A 34 11.84 0.48 12.04
C ASP A 34 12.11 1.35 10.81
N VAL A 35 12.62 0.75 9.72
CA VAL A 35 12.92 1.42 8.44
C VAL A 35 12.05 0.87 7.30
N VAL A 36 11.89 -0.45 7.21
CA VAL A 36 11.12 -1.12 6.15
C VAL A 36 9.66 -1.21 6.57
N MET A 37 8.79 -0.44 5.94
CA MET A 37 7.35 -0.48 6.20
C MET A 37 6.71 -1.75 5.66
N SER A 38 7.09 -2.12 4.42
CA SER A 38 6.58 -3.33 3.77
C SER A 38 7.47 -3.81 2.65
N SER A 39 7.39 -5.10 2.37
CA SER A 39 7.90 -5.79 1.19
C SER A 39 6.75 -6.14 0.26
N ARG A 40 6.96 -6.03 -1.05
CA ARG A 40 5.96 -6.32 -2.06
C ARG A 40 6.57 -6.99 -3.27
N VAL A 41 5.96 -8.09 -3.69
CA VAL A 41 6.29 -8.81 -4.92
C VAL A 41 5.14 -8.65 -5.91
N ARG A 42 5.45 -8.50 -7.19
CA ARG A 42 4.47 -8.46 -8.27
C ARG A 42 4.95 -9.31 -9.42
N LEU A 43 4.04 -10.11 -9.99
CA LEU A 43 4.25 -10.89 -11.20
C LEU A 43 3.32 -10.37 -12.29
N ALA A 44 3.87 -10.11 -13.48
CA ALA A 44 3.12 -9.72 -14.68
C ALA A 44 2.98 -10.94 -15.58
N ARG A 45 1.74 -11.27 -15.99
CA ARG A 45 1.42 -12.40 -16.84
C ARG A 45 0.40 -12.02 -17.91
N ASN A 46 0.57 -12.58 -19.11
CA ASN A 46 -0.42 -12.51 -20.18
C ASN A 46 -0.84 -13.91 -20.57
N ILE A 47 -2.12 -14.07 -20.94
CA ILE A 47 -2.70 -15.35 -21.36
C ILE A 47 -2.40 -15.53 -22.85
N SER A 48 -1.93 -16.71 -23.24
CA SER A 48 -1.65 -17.08 -24.63
C SER A 48 -2.94 -17.05 -25.47
N GLY A 49 -2.80 -16.65 -26.73
CA GLY A 49 -3.93 -16.58 -27.66
C GLY A 49 -4.76 -15.29 -27.60
N PHE A 50 -4.48 -14.38 -26.67
CA PHE A 50 -5.11 -13.06 -26.61
C PHE A 50 -4.13 -11.93 -26.95
N PRO A 51 -4.59 -10.83 -27.59
CA PRO A 51 -3.79 -9.62 -27.74
C PRO A 51 -3.48 -9.02 -26.37
N PHE A 52 -2.30 -8.42 -26.18
CA PHE A 52 -1.97 -7.69 -24.95
C PHE A 52 -2.99 -6.59 -24.64
N THR A 53 -3.21 -6.30 -23.37
CA THR A 53 -4.24 -5.37 -22.88
C THR A 53 -4.33 -4.06 -23.68
N PRO A 54 -3.24 -3.37 -24.09
CA PRO A 54 -3.34 -2.14 -24.87
C PRO A 54 -3.97 -2.31 -26.26
N GLN A 55 -3.94 -3.52 -26.83
CA GLN A 55 -4.46 -3.85 -28.17
C GLN A 55 -5.74 -4.71 -28.10
N ALA A 56 -6.05 -5.29 -26.94
CA ALA A 56 -7.20 -6.15 -26.73
C ALA A 56 -8.53 -5.40 -26.96
N SER A 57 -9.45 -6.02 -27.70
CA SER A 57 -10.81 -5.53 -27.84
C SER A 57 -11.60 -5.67 -26.52
N ARG A 58 -12.77 -5.04 -26.44
CA ARG A 58 -13.65 -5.22 -25.27
C ARG A 58 -14.05 -6.67 -25.09
N LEU A 59 -14.29 -7.41 -26.20
CA LEU A 59 -14.63 -8.82 -26.17
C LEU A 59 -13.48 -9.66 -25.60
N ASP A 60 -12.25 -9.44 -26.09
CA ASP A 60 -11.05 -10.14 -25.60
C ASP A 60 -10.89 -9.92 -24.09
N ARG A 61 -11.05 -8.69 -23.62
CA ARG A 61 -10.95 -8.38 -22.18
C ARG A 61 -12.05 -9.03 -21.35
N THR A 62 -13.27 -9.15 -21.89
CA THR A 62 -14.36 -9.84 -21.22
C THR A 62 -14.04 -11.33 -21.09
N GLN A 63 -13.54 -11.95 -22.16
CA GLN A 63 -13.15 -13.37 -22.14
C GLN A 63 -11.99 -13.64 -21.16
N ILE A 64 -10.96 -12.78 -21.17
CA ILE A 64 -9.85 -12.84 -20.21
C ILE A 64 -10.37 -12.74 -18.77
N LEU A 65 -11.27 -11.80 -18.51
CA LEU A 65 -11.83 -11.55 -17.19
C LEU A 65 -12.60 -12.78 -16.68
N GLU A 66 -13.47 -13.38 -17.51
CA GLU A 66 -14.23 -14.58 -17.15
C GLU A 66 -13.33 -15.79 -16.89
N ALA A 67 -12.32 -16.01 -17.75
CA ALA A 67 -11.35 -17.07 -17.55
C ALA A 67 -10.56 -16.92 -16.25
N CYS A 68 -10.09 -15.71 -15.95
CA CYS A 68 -9.39 -15.38 -14.70
C CYS A 68 -10.31 -15.53 -13.49
N LYS A 69 -11.55 -15.06 -13.57
CA LYS A 69 -12.54 -15.16 -12.48
C LYS A 69 -12.78 -16.60 -12.10
N HIS A 70 -13.08 -17.44 -13.11
CA HIS A 70 -13.30 -18.87 -12.88
C HIS A 70 -12.06 -19.52 -12.22
N ARG A 71 -10.86 -19.22 -12.70
CA ARG A 71 -9.63 -19.83 -12.17
C ARG A 71 -9.34 -19.36 -10.74
N ILE A 72 -9.32 -18.05 -10.50
CA ILE A 72 -8.91 -17.45 -9.21
C ILE A 72 -9.89 -17.82 -8.08
N LEU A 73 -11.21 -17.81 -8.33
CA LEU A 73 -12.19 -18.15 -7.31
C LEU A 73 -12.20 -19.64 -6.93
N ASN A 74 -11.64 -20.51 -7.77
CA ASN A 74 -11.51 -21.95 -7.50
C ASN A 74 -10.11 -22.35 -7.01
N MET A 75 -9.21 -21.37 -6.71
CA MET A 75 -7.89 -21.67 -6.16
C MET A 75 -7.99 -22.18 -4.73
N THR A 76 -7.09 -23.09 -4.37
CA THR A 76 -6.95 -23.55 -3.00
C THR A 76 -6.29 -22.48 -2.14
N THR A 77 -6.99 -22.05 -1.11
CA THR A 77 -6.50 -21.11 -0.12
C THR A 77 -6.57 -21.72 1.27
N SER A 78 -5.97 -21.06 2.28
CA SER A 78 -6.15 -21.45 3.67
C SER A 78 -7.63 -21.44 4.06
N PRO A 79 -8.12 -22.32 4.95
CA PRO A 79 -9.53 -22.37 5.38
C PRO A 79 -10.07 -21.05 5.94
N SER A 80 -9.19 -20.16 6.42
CA SER A 80 -9.58 -18.87 6.97
C SER A 80 -9.56 -17.73 5.95
N THR A 81 -9.15 -17.99 4.71
CA THR A 81 -9.01 -16.99 3.65
C THR A 81 -9.77 -17.38 2.39
N GLN A 82 -10.21 -16.38 1.63
CA GLN A 82 -10.86 -16.59 0.34
C GLN A 82 -10.64 -15.39 -0.57
N PHE A 83 -10.65 -15.60 -1.88
CA PHE A 83 -10.63 -14.51 -2.83
C PHE A 83 -12.01 -13.85 -2.93
N MET A 84 -12.01 -12.53 -2.75
CA MET A 84 -13.14 -11.66 -3.05
C MET A 84 -12.89 -11.05 -4.43
N TRP A 85 -13.81 -11.26 -5.36
CA TRP A 85 -13.79 -10.68 -6.70
C TRP A 85 -14.53 -9.34 -6.72
N ILE A 86 -13.92 -8.32 -7.31
CA ILE A 86 -14.45 -6.96 -7.37
C ILE A 86 -14.37 -6.47 -8.81
N ASP A 87 -15.53 -6.30 -9.44
CA ASP A 87 -15.64 -5.75 -10.79
C ASP A 87 -15.57 -4.21 -10.73
N LEU A 88 -14.48 -3.64 -11.24
CA LEU A 88 -14.17 -2.21 -11.06
C LEU A 88 -15.10 -1.27 -11.83
N HIS A 89 -15.79 -1.77 -12.87
CA HIS A 89 -16.79 -1.02 -13.62
C HIS A 89 -18.14 -0.95 -12.89
N GLU A 90 -18.41 -1.86 -11.94
CA GLU A 90 -19.64 -1.91 -11.14
C GLU A 90 -19.56 -1.09 -9.85
N ILE A 91 -18.36 -0.85 -9.34
CA ILE A 91 -18.16 -0.09 -8.09
C ILE A 91 -17.89 1.38 -8.32
N GLY A 92 -18.26 2.21 -7.34
CA GLY A 92 -18.08 3.66 -7.36
C GLY A 92 -16.60 4.09 -7.34
N ARG A 93 -16.36 5.35 -7.66
CA ARG A 93 -15.01 5.94 -7.63
C ARG A 93 -14.37 5.88 -6.24
N GLU A 94 -15.16 6.04 -5.20
CA GLU A 94 -14.68 6.01 -3.82
C GLU A 94 -14.18 4.62 -3.44
N ASP A 95 -14.93 3.58 -3.77
CA ASP A 95 -14.54 2.19 -3.53
C ASP A 95 -13.25 1.82 -4.28
N ARG A 96 -13.12 2.25 -5.55
CA ARG A 96 -11.86 2.08 -6.30
C ARG A 96 -10.69 2.80 -5.62
N ASN A 97 -10.88 4.02 -5.14
CA ASN A 97 -9.82 4.75 -4.46
C ASN A 97 -9.48 4.16 -3.08
N LEU A 98 -10.43 3.54 -2.38
CA LEU A 98 -10.17 2.80 -1.15
C LEU A 98 -9.14 1.68 -1.39
N LEU A 99 -9.32 0.88 -2.45
CA LEU A 99 -8.37 -0.16 -2.82
C LEU A 99 -6.97 0.40 -3.12
N VAL A 100 -6.90 1.60 -3.71
CA VAL A 100 -5.62 2.28 -3.92
C VAL A 100 -4.98 2.73 -2.61
N GLU A 101 -5.75 3.33 -1.70
CA GLU A 101 -5.24 3.75 -0.38
C GLU A 101 -4.75 2.56 0.46
N ARG A 102 -5.37 1.38 0.27
CA ARG A 102 -4.96 0.13 0.90
C ARG A 102 -3.82 -0.60 0.17
N GLN A 103 -3.26 -0.03 -0.90
CA GLN A 103 -2.19 -0.61 -1.72
C GLN A 103 -2.58 -1.91 -2.46
N LEU A 104 -3.86 -2.17 -2.66
CA LEU A 104 -4.38 -3.39 -3.30
C LEU A 104 -4.43 -3.27 -4.82
N MET A 105 -4.42 -2.06 -5.36
CA MET A 105 -4.32 -1.84 -6.81
C MET A 105 -3.63 -0.51 -7.16
N SER A 106 -3.26 -0.37 -8.42
CA SER A 106 -2.64 0.86 -8.94
C SER A 106 -3.66 1.99 -9.12
N ARG A 107 -3.17 3.25 -9.07
CA ARG A 107 -3.98 4.43 -9.42
C ARG A 107 -4.46 4.40 -10.87
N GLN A 108 -3.69 3.81 -11.79
CA GLN A 108 -4.06 3.72 -13.20
C GLN A 108 -5.23 2.76 -13.38
N HIS A 109 -5.17 1.60 -12.72
CA HIS A 109 -6.25 0.62 -12.74
C HIS A 109 -7.55 1.21 -12.18
N ALA A 110 -7.48 1.99 -11.09
CA ALA A 110 -8.62 2.68 -10.53
C ALA A 110 -9.26 3.70 -11.50
N LYS A 111 -8.43 4.40 -12.30
CA LYS A 111 -8.89 5.39 -13.29
C LYS A 111 -9.50 4.78 -14.55
N GLY A 112 -9.22 3.51 -14.85
CA GLY A 112 -9.71 2.82 -16.04
C GLY A 112 -9.17 3.34 -17.36
N LYS A 113 -8.07 4.09 -17.35
CA LYS A 113 -7.41 4.54 -18.58
C LYS A 113 -6.40 3.50 -19.03
N LEU A 114 -6.50 3.09 -20.29
CA LEU A 114 -5.47 2.29 -20.94
C LEU A 114 -4.22 3.16 -21.18
N ILE A 115 -3.06 2.49 -21.29
CA ILE A 115 -1.78 3.13 -21.63
C ILE A 115 -1.88 3.94 -22.93
N THR A 116 -2.68 3.47 -23.88
CA THR A 116 -2.94 4.14 -25.17
C THR A 116 -3.82 5.39 -25.06
N GLY A 117 -4.29 5.76 -23.86
CA GLY A 117 -5.24 6.86 -23.67
C GLY A 117 -6.66 6.59 -24.15
N LYS A 118 -6.92 5.39 -24.73
CA LYS A 118 -8.25 4.88 -25.08
C LYS A 118 -8.83 4.09 -23.92
N GLY A 119 -10.15 3.97 -23.89
CA GLY A 119 -10.87 3.27 -22.83
C GLY A 119 -11.55 4.19 -21.83
N GLY A 120 -12.47 3.67 -21.06
CA GLY A 120 -13.32 4.35 -20.11
C GLY A 120 -13.44 3.62 -18.79
N LEU A 121 -14.27 4.13 -17.89
CA LEU A 121 -14.54 3.52 -16.58
C LEU A 121 -15.30 2.19 -16.69
N ASP A 122 -15.97 1.97 -17.79
CA ASP A 122 -16.80 0.81 -18.16
C ASP A 122 -16.03 -0.32 -18.88
N GLU A 123 -14.70 -0.16 -19.07
CA GLU A 123 -13.88 -1.23 -19.64
C GLU A 123 -13.81 -2.44 -18.68
N PRO A 124 -13.92 -3.69 -19.22
CA PRO A 124 -13.86 -4.90 -18.41
C PRO A 124 -12.51 -5.04 -17.68
N ARG A 125 -12.55 -4.84 -16.37
CA ARG A 125 -11.39 -4.97 -15.48
C ARG A 125 -11.84 -5.23 -14.05
N SER A 126 -11.05 -5.98 -13.32
CA SER A 126 -11.38 -6.41 -11.96
C SER A 126 -10.14 -6.46 -11.08
N VAL A 127 -10.36 -6.61 -9.78
CA VAL A 127 -9.34 -7.01 -8.83
C VAL A 127 -9.87 -8.13 -7.94
N ALA A 128 -9.08 -9.18 -7.75
CA ALA A 128 -9.34 -10.20 -6.76
C ALA A 128 -8.47 -9.93 -5.53
N VAL A 129 -9.06 -9.89 -4.34
CA VAL A 129 -8.36 -9.63 -3.08
C VAL A 129 -8.53 -10.81 -2.14
N LEU A 130 -7.44 -11.33 -1.60
CA LEU A 130 -7.46 -12.37 -0.58
C LEU A 130 -7.89 -11.75 0.75
N THR A 131 -9.04 -12.18 1.26
CA THR A 131 -9.61 -11.65 2.51
C THR A 131 -9.55 -12.70 3.61
N PRO A 132 -9.45 -12.31 4.90
CA PRO A 132 -9.56 -10.95 5.43
C PRO A 132 -8.23 -10.20 5.61
N ASP A 133 -7.08 -10.76 5.29
CA ASP A 133 -5.75 -10.20 5.61
C ASP A 133 -5.18 -9.29 4.53
N GLU A 134 -5.75 -9.30 3.31
CA GLU A 134 -5.41 -8.39 2.21
C GLU A 134 -3.93 -8.45 1.77
N ARG A 135 -3.24 -9.57 2.06
CA ARG A 135 -1.83 -9.72 1.69
C ARG A 135 -1.61 -10.05 0.22
N VAL A 136 -2.67 -10.50 -0.46
CA VAL A 136 -2.66 -10.83 -1.89
C VAL A 136 -3.72 -10.04 -2.62
N SER A 137 -3.36 -9.48 -3.78
CA SER A 137 -4.30 -8.91 -4.74
C SER A 137 -3.87 -9.24 -6.16
N ILE A 138 -4.84 -9.50 -7.03
CA ILE A 138 -4.61 -9.80 -8.44
C ILE A 138 -5.43 -8.82 -9.26
N MET A 139 -4.76 -7.94 -10.00
CA MET A 139 -5.39 -7.02 -10.95
C MET A 139 -5.55 -7.71 -12.30
N ILE A 140 -6.74 -7.62 -12.89
CA ILE A 140 -7.07 -8.21 -14.19
C ILE A 140 -7.35 -7.10 -15.21
N ASN A 141 -6.71 -7.18 -16.39
CA ASN A 141 -6.79 -6.19 -17.47
C ASN A 141 -6.29 -4.79 -17.04
N GLU A 142 -5.12 -4.75 -16.37
CA GLU A 142 -4.41 -3.48 -16.10
C GLU A 142 -3.46 -3.16 -17.26
N GLU A 143 -2.16 -3.23 -17.09
CA GLU A 143 -1.13 -3.12 -18.14
C GLU A 143 -0.99 -4.45 -18.87
N ASP A 144 -0.96 -5.53 -18.12
CA ASP A 144 -0.99 -6.93 -18.55
C ASP A 144 -2.33 -7.57 -18.18
N HIS A 145 -2.61 -8.78 -18.67
CA HIS A 145 -3.86 -9.49 -18.38
C HIS A 145 -3.97 -9.78 -16.89
N LEU A 146 -2.90 -10.21 -16.26
CA LEU A 146 -2.80 -10.52 -14.85
C LEU A 146 -1.62 -9.77 -14.22
N ARG A 147 -1.86 -9.17 -13.07
CA ARG A 147 -0.81 -8.61 -12.22
C ARG A 147 -1.05 -9.08 -10.79
N LEU A 148 -0.45 -10.21 -10.46
CA LEU A 148 -0.46 -10.76 -9.11
C LEU A 148 0.43 -9.90 -8.22
N GLN A 149 -0.01 -9.65 -6.99
CA GLN A 149 0.73 -8.90 -5.99
C GLN A 149 0.61 -9.59 -4.64
N THR A 150 1.75 -9.78 -3.96
CA THR A 150 1.83 -10.13 -2.55
C THR A 150 2.49 -9.00 -1.76
N ILE A 151 2.03 -8.74 -0.54
CA ILE A 151 2.55 -7.69 0.32
C ILE A 151 2.64 -8.19 1.77
N ARG A 152 3.74 -7.87 2.46
CA ARG A 152 3.94 -8.18 3.88
C ARG A 152 4.60 -7.01 4.58
N SER A 153 4.32 -6.84 5.87
CA SER A 153 4.96 -5.85 6.73
C SER A 153 6.43 -6.20 6.97
N GLY A 154 7.31 -5.20 7.06
CA GLY A 154 8.75 -5.35 7.26
C GLY A 154 9.50 -5.88 6.03
N LEU A 155 10.75 -6.32 6.22
CA LEU A 155 11.58 -6.95 5.19
C LEU A 155 11.23 -8.44 5.11
N ALA A 156 10.55 -8.83 4.04
CA ALA A 156 10.03 -10.18 3.83
C ALA A 156 9.82 -10.48 2.33
N LEU A 157 10.78 -10.09 1.47
CA LEU A 157 10.67 -10.30 0.01
C LEU A 157 10.65 -11.78 -0.35
N GLY A 158 11.46 -12.61 0.33
CA GLY A 158 11.49 -14.06 0.13
C GLY A 158 10.11 -14.68 0.36
N ALA A 159 9.50 -14.41 1.53
CA ALA A 159 8.17 -14.92 1.85
C ALA A 159 7.06 -14.39 0.93
N CYS A 160 7.20 -13.15 0.43
CA CYS A 160 6.30 -12.63 -0.60
C CYS A 160 6.47 -13.35 -1.93
N LEU A 161 7.70 -13.67 -2.33
CA LEU A 161 7.99 -14.36 -3.59
C LEU A 161 7.51 -15.80 -3.57
N GLU A 162 7.74 -16.52 -2.48
CA GLU A 162 7.25 -17.89 -2.27
C GLU A 162 5.72 -17.95 -2.42
N GLU A 163 4.99 -17.10 -1.70
CA GLU A 163 3.53 -17.01 -1.80
C GLU A 163 3.05 -16.60 -3.21
N ALA A 164 3.78 -15.68 -3.86
CA ALA A 164 3.43 -15.27 -5.22
C ALA A 164 3.62 -16.41 -6.22
N ASN A 165 4.69 -17.19 -6.12
CA ASN A 165 4.94 -18.33 -7.00
C ASN A 165 3.93 -19.44 -6.79
N GLU A 166 3.59 -19.80 -5.55
CA GLU A 166 2.55 -20.79 -5.26
C GLU A 166 1.19 -20.43 -5.89
N LEU A 167 0.84 -19.15 -5.87
CA LEU A 167 -0.41 -18.68 -6.48
C LEU A 167 -0.31 -18.60 -8.01
N ASP A 168 0.84 -18.21 -8.55
CA ASP A 168 1.11 -18.16 -9.98
C ASP A 168 1.04 -19.56 -10.62
N ASP A 169 1.66 -20.56 -9.97
CA ASP A 169 1.60 -21.97 -10.38
C ASP A 169 0.15 -22.48 -10.40
N GLN A 170 -0.64 -22.13 -9.38
CA GLN A 170 -2.07 -22.49 -9.37
C GLN A 170 -2.82 -21.84 -10.54
N ILE A 171 -2.53 -20.59 -10.90
CA ILE A 171 -3.19 -19.92 -12.03
C ILE A 171 -2.75 -20.56 -13.33
N GLU A 172 -1.45 -20.78 -13.54
CA GLU A 172 -0.86 -21.36 -14.75
C GLU A 172 -1.38 -22.79 -15.03
N ALA A 173 -1.65 -23.58 -13.99
CA ALA A 173 -2.26 -24.91 -14.14
C ALA A 173 -3.63 -24.92 -14.86
N GLY A 174 -4.26 -23.77 -15.07
CA GLY A 174 -5.53 -23.66 -15.79
C GLY A 174 -5.60 -22.54 -16.83
N LEU A 175 -4.54 -21.75 -16.99
CA LEU A 175 -4.45 -20.66 -17.96
C LEU A 175 -3.04 -20.63 -18.57
N ASP A 176 -2.94 -20.99 -19.84
CA ASP A 176 -1.65 -20.99 -20.57
C ASP A 176 -1.11 -19.56 -20.66
N TYR A 177 0.09 -19.33 -20.13
CA TYR A 177 0.74 -18.03 -20.22
C TYR A 177 1.48 -17.80 -21.54
N ALA A 178 1.51 -16.56 -21.98
CA ALA A 178 2.32 -16.11 -23.10
C ALA A 178 3.81 -16.16 -22.72
N TYR A 179 4.47 -17.23 -23.09
CA TYR A 179 5.85 -17.53 -22.77
C TYR A 179 6.69 -17.78 -24.04
N HIS A 180 7.93 -17.34 -24.04
CA HIS A 180 8.89 -17.62 -25.10
C HIS A 180 10.18 -18.20 -24.50
N PRO A 181 10.69 -19.36 -24.99
CA PRO A 181 11.84 -20.05 -24.37
C PRO A 181 13.11 -19.20 -24.23
N ARG A 182 13.31 -18.21 -25.10
CA ARG A 182 14.47 -17.31 -25.06
C ARG A 182 14.23 -16.06 -24.21
N PHE A 183 13.00 -15.57 -24.15
CA PHE A 183 12.69 -14.28 -23.54
C PHE A 183 11.91 -14.38 -22.23
N GLY A 184 11.44 -15.56 -21.85
CA GLY A 184 10.60 -15.75 -20.68
C GLY A 184 9.15 -15.32 -20.90
N TYR A 185 8.49 -14.86 -19.85
CA TYR A 185 7.12 -14.36 -19.93
C TYR A 185 7.04 -13.08 -20.76
N LEU A 186 6.10 -13.08 -21.69
CA LEU A 186 5.87 -11.95 -22.60
C LEU A 186 4.90 -10.95 -21.95
N THR A 187 5.33 -9.71 -21.87
CA THR A 187 4.56 -8.63 -21.20
C THR A 187 4.36 -7.43 -22.13
N ALA A 188 3.30 -6.65 -21.88
CA ALA A 188 3.00 -5.44 -22.64
C ALA A 188 4.10 -4.38 -22.48
N CYS A 189 4.73 -4.30 -21.30
CA CYS A 189 5.86 -3.42 -21.06
C CYS A 189 7.18 -4.18 -21.19
N PRO A 190 8.11 -3.76 -22.08
CA PRO A 190 9.40 -4.44 -22.28
C PRO A 190 10.24 -4.59 -21.01
N THR A 191 10.08 -3.70 -20.03
CA THR A 191 10.83 -3.77 -18.76
C THR A 191 10.42 -4.92 -17.86
N ASN A 192 9.24 -5.52 -18.09
CA ASN A 192 8.74 -6.68 -17.35
C ASN A 192 9.01 -8.00 -18.07
N VAL A 193 9.47 -7.98 -19.33
CA VAL A 193 9.81 -9.21 -20.11
C VAL A 193 10.92 -9.99 -19.38
N GLY A 194 10.79 -11.30 -19.33
CA GLY A 194 11.69 -12.21 -18.61
C GLY A 194 10.94 -12.95 -17.53
N THR A 195 11.27 -12.74 -16.28
CA THR A 195 10.55 -13.35 -15.16
C THR A 195 9.21 -12.66 -14.88
N GLY A 196 9.00 -11.45 -15.39
CA GLY A 196 7.83 -10.62 -15.04
C GLY A 196 7.82 -10.15 -13.60
N LEU A 197 8.91 -10.43 -12.87
CA LEU A 197 9.03 -10.20 -11.42
C LEU A 197 9.41 -8.75 -11.09
N ARG A 198 8.66 -8.12 -10.22
CA ARG A 198 9.03 -6.85 -9.62
C ARG A 198 9.02 -6.93 -8.09
N LEU A 199 10.21 -6.88 -7.52
CA LEU A 199 10.45 -6.76 -6.08
C LEU A 199 10.44 -5.28 -5.70
N SER A 200 9.81 -4.94 -4.59
CA SER A 200 9.84 -3.58 -4.07
C SER A 200 9.72 -3.55 -2.55
N VAL A 201 10.37 -2.59 -1.93
CA VAL A 201 10.23 -2.29 -0.51
C VAL A 201 9.79 -0.85 -0.32
N MET A 202 8.94 -0.63 0.67
CA MET A 202 8.57 0.71 1.14
C MET A 202 9.46 1.06 2.33
N LEU A 203 10.26 2.10 2.19
CA LEU A 203 11.23 2.56 3.19
C LEU A 203 10.79 3.88 3.80
N HIS A 204 10.98 4.05 5.10
CA HIS A 204 10.80 5.31 5.81
C HIS A 204 12.17 5.89 6.15
N LEU A 205 12.57 6.99 5.49
CA LEU A 205 13.92 7.54 5.47
C LEU A 205 14.01 9.01 5.95
N PRO A 206 13.38 9.38 7.08
CA PRO A 206 13.34 10.76 7.54
C PRO A 206 14.73 11.26 7.98
N ALA A 207 15.58 10.41 8.58
CA ALA A 207 16.89 10.86 9.04
C ALA A 207 17.85 11.13 7.88
N LEU A 208 17.82 10.31 6.82
CA LEU A 208 18.58 10.62 5.58
C LEU A 208 18.15 11.94 4.95
N LYS A 209 16.85 12.27 5.01
CA LYS A 209 16.36 13.58 4.55
C LYS A 209 16.89 14.72 5.42
N LEU A 210 16.76 14.59 6.74
CA LEU A 210 17.21 15.62 7.69
C LEU A 210 18.72 15.84 7.69
N THR A 211 19.52 14.82 7.36
CA THR A 211 20.98 14.95 7.21
C THR A 211 21.42 15.42 5.82
N GLY A 212 20.49 15.50 4.84
CA GLY A 212 20.79 15.87 3.46
C GLY A 212 21.46 14.76 2.64
N GLU A 213 21.43 13.52 3.11
CA GLU A 213 22.08 12.37 2.45
C GLU A 213 21.14 11.60 1.52
N LEU A 214 19.85 11.91 1.53
CA LEU A 214 18.83 11.22 0.74
C LEU A 214 19.13 11.21 -0.76
N ASP A 215 19.57 12.35 -1.33
CA ASP A 215 19.86 12.44 -2.76
C ASP A 215 21.08 11.63 -3.18
N LYS A 216 22.04 11.43 -2.28
CA LYS A 216 23.18 10.52 -2.51
C LYS A 216 22.69 9.08 -2.58
N MET A 217 21.82 8.67 -1.64
CA MET A 217 21.22 7.34 -1.64
C MET A 217 20.39 7.11 -2.91
N ARG A 218 19.55 8.07 -3.34
CA ARG A 218 18.75 7.96 -4.57
C ARG A 218 19.61 7.79 -5.81
N ARG A 219 20.69 8.55 -5.94
CA ARG A 219 21.64 8.41 -7.06
C ARG A 219 22.31 7.05 -7.07
N ALA A 220 22.83 6.60 -5.92
CA ALA A 220 23.44 5.28 -5.79
C ALA A 220 22.46 4.14 -6.15
N ALA A 221 21.21 4.24 -5.72
CA ALA A 221 20.17 3.27 -6.08
C ALA A 221 19.90 3.27 -7.61
N THR A 222 19.84 4.45 -8.23
CA THR A 222 19.65 4.57 -9.69
C THR A 222 20.83 3.99 -10.46
N ASP A 223 22.06 4.24 -10.02
CA ASP A 223 23.29 3.68 -10.63
C ASP A 223 23.34 2.15 -10.55
N MET A 224 22.70 1.57 -9.53
CA MET A 224 22.51 0.11 -9.38
C MET A 224 21.31 -0.44 -10.17
N GLY A 225 20.67 0.37 -11.03
CA GLY A 225 19.52 -0.07 -11.83
C GLY A 225 18.22 -0.22 -11.04
N LEU A 226 18.07 0.52 -9.93
CA LEU A 226 16.84 0.55 -9.13
C LEU A 226 16.01 1.79 -9.42
N ALA A 227 14.69 1.65 -9.31
CA ALA A 227 13.77 2.78 -9.28
C ALA A 227 13.47 3.20 -7.85
N VAL A 228 13.66 4.49 -7.55
CA VAL A 228 13.25 5.10 -6.28
C VAL A 228 12.07 6.04 -6.56
N ARG A 229 10.92 5.78 -5.95
CA ARG A 229 9.65 6.50 -6.18
C ARG A 229 9.06 6.94 -4.86
N GLY A 230 8.17 7.96 -4.89
CA GLY A 230 7.40 8.35 -3.70
C GLY A 230 6.35 7.31 -3.29
N PHE A 231 5.67 7.61 -2.19
CA PHE A 231 4.71 6.71 -1.52
C PHE A 231 3.68 6.05 -2.45
N TYR A 232 3.11 6.79 -3.38
CA TYR A 232 2.09 6.28 -4.29
C TYR A 232 2.63 5.74 -5.63
N GLY A 233 3.95 5.60 -5.77
CA GLY A 233 4.60 5.04 -6.96
C GLY A 233 4.93 6.09 -8.03
N GLU A 234 4.72 5.76 -9.30
CA GLU A 234 5.17 6.54 -10.45
C GLU A 234 4.61 7.96 -10.49
N GLY A 235 5.49 8.95 -10.65
CA GLY A 235 5.12 10.37 -10.76
C GLY A 235 4.64 11.00 -9.44
N SER A 236 4.77 10.32 -8.28
CA SER A 236 4.46 10.90 -6.99
C SER A 236 5.70 11.48 -6.32
N GLU A 237 5.56 12.69 -5.76
CA GLU A 237 6.52 13.19 -4.77
C GLU A 237 6.45 12.35 -3.49
N SER A 238 7.52 12.35 -2.70
CA SER A 238 7.50 11.69 -1.39
C SER A 238 6.59 12.48 -0.45
N SER A 239 5.61 11.80 0.13
CA SER A 239 4.81 12.34 1.21
C SER A 239 5.23 11.64 2.50
N GLY A 240 5.69 12.39 3.49
CA GLY A 240 6.12 11.85 4.78
C GLY A 240 7.39 11.00 4.75
N GLU A 241 8.30 11.26 3.81
CA GLU A 241 9.60 10.58 3.67
C GLU A 241 9.49 9.04 3.51
N PHE A 242 8.40 8.59 2.87
CA PHE A 242 8.22 7.21 2.45
C PHE A 242 8.63 7.03 0.99
N TYR A 243 9.55 6.09 0.74
CA TYR A 243 10.12 5.82 -0.57
C TYR A 243 9.97 4.36 -0.94
N GLN A 244 9.50 4.11 -2.15
CA GLN A 244 9.48 2.77 -2.73
C GLN A 244 10.74 2.56 -3.55
N VAL A 245 11.53 1.54 -3.19
CA VAL A 245 12.71 1.08 -3.96
C VAL A 245 12.34 -0.23 -4.65
N SER A 246 12.64 -0.37 -5.94
CA SER A 246 12.31 -1.57 -6.72
C SER A 246 13.33 -1.83 -7.84
N ASN A 247 13.47 -3.10 -8.28
CA ASN A 247 14.20 -3.41 -9.51
C ASN A 247 13.52 -2.76 -10.73
N GLN A 248 14.29 -2.46 -11.77
CA GLN A 248 13.78 -1.85 -13.01
C GLN A 248 13.67 -2.86 -14.16
N THR A 249 14.57 -3.84 -14.22
CA THR A 249 14.67 -4.81 -15.31
C THR A 249 14.63 -6.23 -14.76
N THR A 250 14.11 -7.14 -15.57
CA THR A 250 13.96 -8.56 -15.24
C THR A 250 14.61 -9.47 -16.27
N LEU A 251 14.83 -9.00 -17.50
CA LEU A 251 15.42 -9.80 -18.56
C LEU A 251 16.89 -10.13 -18.26
N GLY A 252 17.23 -11.42 -18.34
CA GLY A 252 18.58 -11.93 -18.11
C GLY A 252 18.97 -12.15 -16.65
N LYS A 253 18.03 -11.97 -15.70
CA LYS A 253 18.22 -12.28 -14.28
C LYS A 253 17.22 -13.36 -13.86
N SER A 254 17.64 -14.25 -12.96
CA SER A 254 16.72 -15.17 -12.28
C SER A 254 16.03 -14.50 -11.08
N ASP A 255 14.92 -15.08 -10.64
CA ASP A 255 14.19 -14.61 -9.48
C ASP A 255 15.07 -14.64 -8.22
N ASP A 256 15.87 -15.72 -8.05
CA ASP A 256 16.82 -15.85 -6.94
C ASP A 256 17.91 -14.77 -6.95
N MET A 257 18.41 -14.40 -8.13
CA MET A 257 19.40 -13.31 -8.25
C MET A 257 18.78 -11.99 -7.84
N LEU A 258 17.58 -11.67 -8.33
CA LEU A 258 16.86 -10.44 -7.99
C LEU A 258 16.55 -10.38 -6.49
N LEU A 259 16.09 -11.50 -5.91
CA LEU A 259 15.79 -11.60 -4.49
C LEU A 259 17.06 -11.38 -3.66
N ARG A 260 18.16 -12.07 -3.96
CA ARG A 260 19.43 -11.93 -3.24
C ARG A 260 19.95 -10.50 -3.29
N GLU A 261 19.97 -9.88 -4.48
CA GLU A 261 20.40 -8.49 -4.64
C GLU A 261 19.57 -7.54 -3.78
N MET A 262 18.23 -7.67 -3.80
CA MET A 262 17.32 -6.76 -3.10
C MET A 262 17.31 -7.01 -1.59
N GLU A 263 17.07 -8.24 -1.15
CA GLU A 263 16.81 -8.57 0.27
C GLU A 263 18.08 -8.64 1.11
N HIS A 264 19.18 -9.16 0.53
CA HIS A 264 20.40 -9.41 1.31
C HIS A 264 21.51 -8.40 1.06
N GLU A 265 21.51 -7.68 -0.06
CA GLU A 265 22.61 -6.76 -0.37
C GLU A 265 22.21 -5.28 -0.33
N ILE A 266 21.11 -4.89 -1.00
CA ILE A 266 20.76 -3.49 -1.20
C ILE A 266 19.95 -2.94 -0.03
N VAL A 267 18.83 -3.58 0.30
CA VAL A 267 17.93 -3.07 1.36
C VAL A 267 18.62 -2.98 2.70
N PRO A 268 19.42 -3.98 3.16
CA PRO A 268 20.16 -3.86 4.42
C PRO A 268 21.15 -2.68 4.46
N LYS A 269 21.78 -2.34 3.33
CA LYS A 269 22.67 -1.16 3.26
C LYS A 269 21.88 0.13 3.45
N ILE A 270 20.72 0.29 2.78
CA ILE A 270 19.87 1.49 2.93
C ILE A 270 19.35 1.59 4.37
N VAL A 271 18.91 0.48 4.96
CA VAL A 271 18.51 0.39 6.37
C VAL A 271 19.66 0.82 7.29
N GLY A 272 20.88 0.34 7.02
CA GLY A 272 22.08 0.74 7.75
C GLY A 272 22.37 2.23 7.68
N TYR A 273 22.22 2.85 6.49
CA TYR A 273 22.42 4.29 6.31
C TYR A 273 21.36 5.10 7.09
N GLU A 274 20.10 4.73 7.01
CA GLU A 274 19.05 5.42 7.78
C GLU A 274 19.29 5.30 9.30
N ARG A 275 19.63 4.11 9.80
CA ARG A 275 19.95 3.90 11.22
C ARG A 275 21.20 4.68 11.66
N HIS A 276 22.21 4.78 10.78
CA HIS A 276 23.41 5.62 11.03
C HIS A 276 23.03 7.11 11.10
N ALA A 277 22.22 7.58 10.15
CA ALA A 277 21.75 8.98 10.14
C ALA A 277 20.93 9.30 11.41
N ARG A 278 20.07 8.38 11.90
CA ARG A 278 19.35 8.54 13.19
C ARG A 278 20.31 8.68 14.35
N LYS A 279 21.34 7.82 14.44
CA LYS A 279 22.37 7.92 15.50
C LYS A 279 23.15 9.23 15.43
N ASN A 280 23.50 9.69 14.24
CA ASN A 280 24.18 10.96 14.03
C ASN A 280 23.32 12.15 14.51
N LEU A 281 22.03 12.18 14.15
CA LEU A 281 21.11 13.21 14.62
C LEU A 281 21.00 13.22 16.14
N LEU A 282 20.84 12.07 16.78
CA LEU A 282 20.75 11.95 18.24
C LEU A 282 22.02 12.38 18.96
N SER A 283 23.20 12.12 18.38
CA SER A 283 24.49 12.47 19.02
C SER A 283 24.90 13.91 18.79
N ASN A 284 24.69 14.45 17.59
CA ASN A 284 25.29 15.72 17.18
C ASN A 284 24.28 16.85 16.96
N ARG A 285 22.97 16.55 16.83
CA ARG A 285 21.90 17.53 16.52
C ARG A 285 20.61 17.21 17.29
N ARG A 286 20.74 16.71 18.52
CA ARG A 286 19.61 16.22 19.32
C ARG A 286 18.54 17.27 19.55
N GLU A 287 18.91 18.47 19.97
CA GLU A 287 17.97 19.57 20.23
C GLU A 287 17.15 19.96 18.99
N MET A 288 17.81 20.01 17.82
CA MET A 288 17.14 20.29 16.55
C MET A 288 16.14 19.18 16.21
N LEU A 289 16.51 17.92 16.41
CA LEU A 289 15.63 16.77 16.15
C LEU A 289 14.42 16.76 17.10
N GLU A 290 14.66 17.00 18.38
CA GLU A 290 13.61 17.08 19.40
C GLU A 290 12.64 18.25 19.10
N ASP A 291 13.14 19.44 18.75
CA ASP A 291 12.30 20.59 18.37
C ASP A 291 11.37 20.25 17.21
N GLN A 292 11.90 19.65 16.15
CA GLN A 292 11.09 19.26 14.99
C GLN A 292 10.01 18.21 15.34
N ILE A 293 10.37 17.19 16.11
CA ILE A 293 9.44 16.13 16.52
C ILE A 293 8.33 16.69 17.42
N TRP A 294 8.69 17.47 18.46
CA TRP A 294 7.70 18.03 19.37
C TRP A 294 6.80 19.08 18.71
N ARG A 295 7.32 19.87 17.78
CA ARG A 295 6.48 20.77 16.96
C ARG A 295 5.51 20.00 16.09
N ALA A 296 5.95 18.90 15.46
CA ALA A 296 5.09 18.03 14.67
C ALA A 296 3.96 17.44 15.54
N LEU A 297 4.30 16.89 16.68
CA LEU A 297 3.32 16.32 17.63
C LEU A 297 2.37 17.39 18.17
N GLY A 298 2.89 18.58 18.54
CA GLY A 298 2.08 19.71 18.97
C GLY A 298 1.09 20.16 17.89
N THR A 299 1.53 20.22 16.62
CA THR A 299 0.63 20.57 15.50
C THR A 299 -0.45 19.51 15.32
N LEU A 300 -0.11 18.23 15.33
CA LEU A 300 -1.08 17.12 15.21
C LEU A 300 -2.12 17.15 16.35
N ARG A 301 -1.71 17.49 17.56
CA ARG A 301 -2.57 17.56 18.75
C ARG A 301 -3.47 18.79 18.79
N HIS A 302 -3.13 19.88 18.08
CA HIS A 302 -3.83 21.16 18.25
C HIS A 302 -4.39 21.76 16.97
N ALA A 303 -3.94 21.37 15.78
CA ALA A 303 -4.45 21.90 14.52
C ALA A 303 -5.98 21.68 14.38
N ARG A 304 -6.66 22.63 13.72
CA ARG A 304 -8.11 22.56 13.44
C ARG A 304 -8.38 22.18 11.97
N LEU A 305 -7.42 22.43 11.09
CA LEU A 305 -7.44 22.06 9.68
C LEU A 305 -6.13 21.34 9.34
N MET A 306 -6.20 20.25 8.59
CA MET A 306 -5.02 19.45 8.24
C MET A 306 -5.15 18.94 6.80
N LYS A 307 -4.18 19.24 5.93
CA LYS A 307 -4.07 18.62 4.60
C LYS A 307 -3.56 17.18 4.76
N VAL A 308 -3.80 16.33 3.74
CA VAL A 308 -3.31 14.94 3.79
C VAL A 308 -1.79 14.86 3.76
N ASP A 309 -1.13 15.64 2.90
CA ASP A 309 0.33 15.64 2.79
C ASP A 309 0.98 16.16 4.06
N GLU A 310 0.46 17.25 4.63
CA GLU A 310 0.88 17.78 5.93
C GLU A 310 0.72 16.73 7.06
N ALA A 311 -0.39 16.01 7.10
CA ALA A 311 -0.58 14.93 8.07
C ALA A 311 0.47 13.83 7.91
N MET A 312 0.77 13.42 6.68
CA MET A 312 1.78 12.40 6.38
C MET A 312 3.18 12.84 6.82
N GLU A 313 3.56 14.09 6.56
CA GLU A 313 4.86 14.66 6.96
C GLU A 313 5.00 14.71 8.49
N LEU A 314 3.99 15.22 9.18
CA LEU A 314 4.00 15.34 10.65
C LEU A 314 3.96 13.95 11.33
N LEU A 315 3.17 13.02 10.82
CA LEU A 315 3.13 11.64 11.32
C LEU A 315 4.45 10.91 11.09
N SER A 316 5.15 11.19 10.01
CA SER A 316 6.49 10.67 9.74
C SER A 316 7.50 11.11 10.80
N LEU A 317 7.50 12.41 11.16
CA LEU A 317 8.37 12.94 12.22
C LEU A 317 8.00 12.34 13.59
N VAL A 318 6.72 12.19 13.90
CA VAL A 318 6.29 11.54 15.15
C VAL A 318 6.69 10.07 15.17
N ARG A 319 6.58 9.36 14.03
CA ARG A 319 7.09 7.99 13.91
C ARG A 319 8.58 7.92 14.22
N LEU A 320 9.38 8.85 13.67
CA LEU A 320 10.81 8.93 14.00
C LEU A 320 11.02 9.18 15.50
N GLY A 321 10.22 10.06 16.11
CA GLY A 321 10.26 10.36 17.54
C GLY A 321 9.99 9.14 18.41
N VAL A 322 9.00 8.34 18.07
CA VAL A 322 8.69 7.07 18.77
C VAL A 322 9.85 6.07 18.62
N LEU A 323 10.37 5.91 17.40
CA LEU A 323 11.47 4.98 17.12
C LEU A 323 12.81 5.37 17.76
N THR A 324 12.98 6.65 18.07
CA THR A 324 14.20 7.18 18.72
C THR A 324 14.04 7.37 20.23
N GLY A 325 12.86 7.08 20.79
CA GLY A 325 12.57 7.23 22.21
C GLY A 325 12.45 8.70 22.67
N ILE A 326 12.25 9.64 21.74
CA ILE A 326 11.97 11.05 22.05
C ILE A 326 10.49 11.23 22.44
N VAL A 327 9.60 10.44 21.85
CA VAL A 327 8.17 10.42 22.12
C VAL A 327 7.82 9.07 22.74
N ASP A 328 7.26 9.08 23.94
CA ASP A 328 6.93 7.89 24.73
C ASP A 328 5.42 7.72 25.01
N ASP A 329 4.65 8.75 24.79
CA ASP A 329 3.20 8.78 25.01
C ASP A 329 2.36 8.50 23.76
N VAL A 330 3.02 8.13 22.64
CA VAL A 330 2.42 7.70 21.38
C VAL A 330 3.02 6.37 20.94
N THR A 331 2.20 5.45 20.44
CA THR A 331 2.67 4.15 19.95
C THR A 331 2.82 4.13 18.42
N LEU A 332 3.69 3.25 17.91
CA LEU A 332 3.81 3.01 16.46
C LEU A 332 2.48 2.56 15.85
N GLU A 333 1.69 1.80 16.61
CA GLU A 333 0.37 1.34 16.19
C GLU A 333 -0.59 2.51 15.93
N GLN A 334 -0.62 3.50 16.84
CA GLN A 334 -1.42 4.71 16.65
C GLN A 334 -0.96 5.50 15.41
N VAL A 335 0.36 5.68 15.24
CA VAL A 335 0.91 6.37 14.07
C VAL A 335 0.54 5.64 12.78
N HIS A 336 0.73 4.33 12.70
CA HIS A 336 0.40 3.53 11.53
C HIS A 336 -1.11 3.54 11.24
N GLY A 337 -1.95 3.47 12.27
CA GLY A 337 -3.40 3.63 12.14
C GLY A 337 -3.77 4.98 11.52
N LEU A 338 -3.14 6.06 11.98
CA LEU A 338 -3.38 7.41 11.49
C LEU A 338 -2.87 7.64 10.06
N LEU A 339 -1.75 7.00 9.66
CA LEU A 339 -1.26 7.07 8.26
C LEU A 339 -2.32 6.57 7.28
N LEU A 340 -3.13 5.59 7.64
CA LEU A 340 -4.21 5.05 6.80
C LEU A 340 -5.53 5.82 7.01
N SER A 341 -5.99 5.96 8.25
CA SER A 341 -7.30 6.54 8.56
C SER A 341 -7.40 8.04 8.21
N SER A 342 -6.26 8.74 8.11
CA SER A 342 -6.20 10.12 7.64
C SER A 342 -6.28 10.26 6.11
N GLN A 343 -6.21 9.16 5.33
CA GLN A 343 -6.39 9.20 3.89
C GLN A 343 -7.83 9.62 3.51
N PRO A 344 -8.02 10.25 2.34
CA PRO A 344 -9.31 10.85 1.99
C PRO A 344 -10.50 9.91 2.05
N ILE A 345 -10.36 8.68 1.56
CA ILE A 345 -11.48 7.74 1.49
C ILE A 345 -11.72 7.03 2.83
N HIS A 346 -10.63 6.60 3.50
CA HIS A 346 -10.74 6.03 4.84
C HIS A 346 -11.40 7.00 5.82
N LEU A 347 -11.06 8.28 5.75
CA LEU A 347 -11.67 9.32 6.58
C LEU A 347 -13.18 9.43 6.33
N GLN A 348 -13.62 9.47 5.07
CA GLN A 348 -15.04 9.56 4.72
C GLN A 348 -15.81 8.31 5.13
N ARG A 349 -15.21 7.11 4.97
CA ARG A 349 -15.82 5.86 5.45
C ARG A 349 -15.97 5.79 6.96
N THR A 350 -14.98 6.27 7.71
CA THR A 350 -15.04 6.30 9.18
C THR A 350 -16.17 7.19 9.68
N LEU A 351 -16.51 8.24 8.93
CA LEU A 351 -17.58 9.18 9.29
C LEU A 351 -18.93 8.86 8.63
N ASP A 352 -18.93 7.90 7.68
CA ASP A 352 -20.10 7.55 6.83
C ASP A 352 -20.71 8.78 6.11
N GLU A 353 -19.84 9.71 5.69
CA GLU A 353 -20.25 10.98 5.07
C GLU A 353 -19.40 11.31 3.83
N VAL A 354 -20.03 11.86 2.80
CA VAL A 354 -19.35 12.44 1.65
C VAL A 354 -18.98 13.89 1.97
N LEU A 355 -17.69 14.13 2.21
CA LEU A 355 -17.18 15.42 2.66
C LEU A 355 -16.60 16.25 1.53
N THR A 356 -16.84 17.56 1.55
CA THR A 356 -16.10 18.55 0.75
C THR A 356 -14.63 18.58 1.14
N GLN A 357 -13.77 19.17 0.31
CA GLN A 357 -12.34 19.29 0.61
C GLN A 357 -12.06 20.01 1.94
N GLN A 358 -12.82 21.05 2.26
CA GLN A 358 -12.67 21.80 3.51
C GLN A 358 -13.11 20.97 4.71
N GLN A 359 -14.25 20.28 4.60
CA GLN A 359 -14.74 19.37 5.64
C GLN A 359 -13.77 18.23 5.90
N ARG A 360 -13.15 17.63 4.85
CA ARG A 360 -12.11 16.62 5.01
C ARG A 360 -10.89 17.14 5.79
N ARG A 361 -10.49 18.41 5.59
CA ARG A 361 -9.39 18.99 6.38
C ARG A 361 -9.73 19.14 7.86
N ALA A 362 -10.95 19.57 8.17
CA ALA A 362 -11.42 19.70 9.54
C ALA A 362 -11.58 18.32 10.22
N ALA A 363 -12.23 17.39 9.54
CA ALA A 363 -12.46 16.03 10.02
C ALA A 363 -11.14 15.28 10.26
N ARG A 364 -10.15 15.40 9.35
CA ARG A 364 -8.81 14.82 9.53
C ARG A 364 -8.14 15.36 10.79
N ALA A 365 -8.13 16.68 10.97
CA ALA A 365 -7.57 17.29 12.15
C ALA A 365 -8.28 16.83 13.43
N GLN A 366 -9.59 16.67 13.41
CA GLN A 366 -10.38 16.15 14.53
C GLN A 366 -10.02 14.69 14.84
N LEU A 367 -9.98 13.82 13.82
CA LEU A 367 -9.59 12.41 13.96
C LEU A 367 -8.19 12.28 14.60
N ILE A 368 -7.21 13.02 14.09
CA ILE A 368 -5.84 12.97 14.60
C ILE A 368 -5.80 13.43 16.06
N ARG A 369 -6.46 14.54 16.40
CA ARG A 369 -6.53 15.02 17.79
C ARG A 369 -7.18 14.01 18.74
N SER A 370 -8.25 13.33 18.30
CA SER A 370 -8.94 12.34 19.13
C SER A 370 -8.07 11.12 19.45
N GLN A 371 -7.16 10.75 18.55
CA GLN A 371 -6.27 9.60 18.73
C GLN A 371 -4.93 9.93 19.39
N LEU A 372 -4.41 11.17 19.22
CA LEU A 372 -3.14 11.62 19.80
C LEU A 372 -3.32 12.62 20.96
N GLY A 373 -4.54 13.03 21.28
CA GLY A 373 -4.83 13.88 22.44
C GLY A 373 -4.34 13.23 23.73
N CYS A 374 -3.85 14.01 24.68
CA CYS A 374 -3.53 13.52 26.01
C CYS A 374 -4.75 12.77 26.54
N GLY A 375 -4.61 11.47 26.80
CA GLY A 375 -5.65 10.69 27.44
C GLY A 375 -6.07 11.43 28.69
N THR A 376 -7.33 11.81 28.80
CA THR A 376 -7.91 12.14 30.08
C THR A 376 -7.69 10.92 30.95
N SER A 377 -6.67 11.00 31.82
CA SER A 377 -6.44 10.01 32.87
C SER A 377 -7.79 9.73 33.50
N GLY A 378 -8.27 8.48 33.36
CA GLY A 378 -9.53 8.06 33.94
C GLY A 378 -9.58 8.46 35.41
N GLY A 379 -10.38 9.48 35.70
CA GLY A 379 -10.68 9.86 37.04
C GLY A 379 -11.28 8.64 37.72
N LYS A 380 -10.50 8.01 38.60
CA LYS A 380 -11.04 7.14 39.64
C LYS A 380 -12.00 8.02 40.45
N THR A 381 -13.28 7.89 40.20
CA THR A 381 -14.30 8.35 41.12
C THR A 381 -14.15 7.51 42.38
N GLY A 382 -13.42 8.08 43.35
CA GLY A 382 -13.38 7.55 44.69
C GLY A 382 -14.78 7.66 45.30
N GLY A 383 -15.48 6.53 45.38
CA GLY A 383 -16.67 6.41 46.14
C GLY A 383 -16.33 6.57 47.64
N THR A 384 -16.58 7.73 48.21
CA THR A 384 -16.63 7.92 49.65
C THR A 384 -17.90 7.25 50.19
N ALA A 385 -17.71 6.07 50.77
CA ALA A 385 -18.73 5.47 51.63
C ALA A 385 -18.81 6.30 52.90
N GLY A 386 -19.85 7.13 53.01
CA GLY A 386 -20.24 7.77 54.25
C GLY A 386 -21.03 6.78 55.09
N GLY A 387 -20.42 6.24 56.13
CA GLY A 387 -21.12 5.57 57.20
C GLY A 387 -21.80 6.61 58.09
N THR A 388 -23.06 6.45 58.36
CA THR A 388 -23.75 7.07 59.50
C THR A 388 -24.40 5.98 60.33
N SER A 389 -23.86 5.83 61.48
CA SER A 389 -24.50 5.17 62.63
C SER A 389 -25.68 5.99 63.12
N GLY A 390 -26.75 5.35 63.49
CA GLY A 390 -27.89 5.82 64.20
C GLY A 390 -28.79 4.66 64.47
#